data_5527a4b7fc6cff9d24f8869eafd18c22
#
_entry.id   5527a4b7fc6cff9d24f8869eafd18c22
#
_cell.length_a   1.000
_cell.length_b   1.000
_cell.length_c   1.000
_cell.angle_alpha   90.00
_cell.angle_beta   90.00
_cell.angle_gamma   90.00
#
_symmetry.space_group_name_H-M   'P 1'
#
loop_
_entity.id
_entity.type
_entity.pdbx_description
1 polymer ?
#
loop_
_entity_poly.entity_id
_entity_poly.type
_entity_poly.pdbx_seq_one_letter_code
_entity_poly.pdbx_strand_id
1 'polypeptide(L)'
;MDLIQAGVDLPLVADLLILGRLPKPVGGLGFATRIQRLRSFVQHLPSPFDEYVRQSGIKHVRYSDDTYLFGSDWERLRSSLAGANQALRARRLTPLHKKTEILNRDKSINYLDDHNRNLIAYFHSLGKRQARELLSRLFRDATVKAPPYERDVKFSLTRFRQSQDATAASWALDNLKELHHISDQILRYVEALPGYRGDLISTLEAVVTDYSLLHYPFLERNILHCALRQGMRSKVLKDNAWKVVRDRNRTNYPREFAARYIGRNSDVADGPLLKMQYESEHSEPVKRALLIAMHECGYVSDSLLRGLERTSDSELNWTARYLLNVSEIPLPV
;
A
#
# COMPACT_ATOMS: atom_id res chain seq x y z
N MET A 1 -11.25 19.47 -14.93
CA MET A 1 -12.21 20.59 -14.74
C MET A 1 -11.40 21.71 -14.13
N ASP A 2 -11.10 22.72 -14.92
CA ASP A 2 -10.22 23.83 -14.50
C ASP A 2 -10.93 24.68 -13.45
N LEU A 3 -10.42 24.70 -12.22
CA LEU A 3 -10.92 25.57 -11.14
C LEU A 3 -10.83 27.06 -11.50
N ILE A 4 -9.97 27.41 -12.46
CA ILE A 4 -9.82 28.78 -13.00
C ILE A 4 -11.01 29.20 -13.84
N GLN A 5 -11.70 28.27 -14.54
CA GLN A 5 -12.91 28.58 -15.32
C GLN A 5 -14.15 28.83 -14.46
N ALA A 6 -14.12 28.49 -13.19
CA ALA A 6 -15.25 28.69 -12.28
C ALA A 6 -15.29 30.10 -11.64
N GLY A 7 -14.43 31.03 -12.04
CA GLY A 7 -14.45 32.41 -11.55
C GLY A 7 -14.22 32.56 -10.02
N VAL A 8 -13.47 31.63 -9.43
CA VAL A 8 -13.16 31.66 -8.01
C VAL A 8 -11.91 32.50 -7.80
N ASP A 9 -12.08 33.74 -7.33
CA ASP A 9 -10.99 34.49 -6.72
C ASP A 9 -10.51 33.73 -5.49
N LEU A 10 -9.28 33.18 -5.56
CA LEU A 10 -8.67 32.33 -4.52
C LEU A 10 -7.72 33.15 -3.63
N PRO A 11 -8.17 33.74 -2.51
CA PRO A 11 -7.25 34.48 -1.65
C PRO A 11 -6.55 33.64 -0.58
N LEU A 12 -7.19 32.58 -0.05
CA LEU A 12 -6.64 31.73 1.01
C LEU A 12 -7.20 30.30 0.90
N VAL A 13 -6.35 29.28 1.06
CA VAL A 13 -6.73 27.86 1.05
C VAL A 13 -6.31 27.23 2.37
N ALA A 14 -7.24 26.56 3.05
CA ALA A 14 -6.93 25.66 4.15
C ALA A 14 -7.08 24.22 3.67
N ASP A 15 -6.03 23.43 3.78
CA ASP A 15 -6.05 22.02 3.47
C ASP A 15 -6.35 21.22 4.76
N LEU A 16 -7.48 20.54 4.77
CA LEU A 16 -7.91 19.69 5.87
C LEU A 16 -7.91 18.21 5.42
N LEU A 17 -6.77 17.56 5.53
CA LEU A 17 -6.65 16.13 5.28
C LEU A 17 -7.26 15.35 6.46
N ILE A 18 -8.47 14.82 6.25
CA ILE A 18 -9.19 14.01 7.23
C ILE A 18 -9.01 12.55 6.91
N LEU A 19 -8.11 11.89 7.62
CA LEU A 19 -7.98 10.43 7.58
C LEU A 19 -8.96 9.80 8.57
N GLY A 20 -10.21 9.61 8.14
CA GLY A 20 -11.14 8.72 8.81
C GLY A 20 -10.77 7.26 8.50
N ARG A 21 -10.01 6.59 9.37
CA ARG A 21 -9.94 5.13 9.34
C ARG A 21 -11.28 4.60 9.84
N LEU A 22 -12.14 4.19 8.92
CA LEU A 22 -13.22 3.26 9.26
C LEU A 22 -12.57 1.95 9.74
N PRO A 23 -13.07 1.32 10.83
CA PRO A 23 -12.59 0.01 11.23
C PRO A 23 -12.73 -0.94 10.05
N LYS A 24 -11.66 -1.67 9.75
CA LYS A 24 -11.66 -2.69 8.68
C LYS A 24 -12.78 -3.68 9.02
N PRO A 25 -13.71 -3.96 8.09
CA PRO A 25 -14.64 -5.06 8.29
C PRO A 25 -13.83 -6.36 8.29
N VAL A 26 -13.97 -7.11 9.34
CA VAL A 26 -13.48 -8.48 9.47
C VAL A 26 -14.35 -9.34 8.56
N GLY A 27 -13.74 -9.99 7.56
CA GLY A 27 -14.34 -11.14 6.87
C GLY A 27 -14.71 -10.96 5.41
N GLY A 28 -14.16 -11.82 4.57
CA GLY A 28 -14.79 -12.48 3.42
C GLY A 28 -14.81 -11.79 2.07
N LEU A 29 -14.32 -12.50 1.10
CA LEU A 29 -14.29 -12.29 -0.37
C LEU A 29 -15.68 -12.15 -1.04
N GLY A 30 -16.61 -11.53 -0.50
CA GLY A 30 -17.91 -11.18 -1.09
C GLY A 30 -18.26 -9.70 -0.95
N PHE A 31 -17.41 -8.96 -0.24
CA PHE A 31 -17.69 -7.59 0.17
C PHE A 31 -17.13 -6.49 -0.74
N ALA A 32 -16.22 -6.80 -1.65
CA ALA A 32 -15.59 -5.76 -2.48
C ALA A 32 -16.62 -4.97 -3.33
N THR A 33 -17.59 -5.65 -3.92
CA THR A 33 -18.65 -5.02 -4.73
C THR A 33 -19.69 -4.28 -3.86
N ARG A 34 -19.93 -4.77 -2.65
CA ARG A 34 -20.83 -4.08 -1.70
C ARG A 34 -20.17 -2.87 -1.06
N ILE A 35 -18.87 -2.95 -0.76
CA ILE A 35 -18.07 -1.83 -0.22
C ILE A 35 -17.90 -0.72 -1.27
N GLN A 36 -17.71 -1.05 -2.54
CA GLN A 36 -17.67 -0.05 -3.60
C GLN A 36 -19.02 0.68 -3.76
N ARG A 37 -20.13 -0.04 -3.69
CA ARG A 37 -21.47 0.58 -3.68
C ARG A 37 -21.75 1.39 -2.42
N LEU A 38 -21.30 0.92 -1.23
CA LEU A 38 -21.39 1.69 0.01
C LEU A 38 -20.48 2.91 0.01
N ARG A 39 -19.27 2.83 -0.56
CA ARG A 39 -18.40 4.00 -0.76
C ARG A 39 -19.04 5.04 -1.67
N SER A 40 -19.62 4.62 -2.78
CA SER A 40 -20.35 5.50 -3.69
C SER A 40 -21.59 6.11 -3.01
N PHE A 41 -22.32 5.35 -2.21
CA PHE A 41 -23.50 5.83 -1.49
C PHE A 41 -23.16 6.79 -0.33
N VAL A 42 -22.08 6.49 0.42
CA VAL A 42 -21.58 7.36 1.51
C VAL A 42 -20.99 8.66 0.97
N GLN A 43 -20.44 8.66 -0.26
CA GLN A 43 -19.93 9.85 -0.91
C GLN A 43 -21.04 10.84 -1.34
N HIS A 44 -22.28 10.37 -1.47
CA HIS A 44 -23.42 11.20 -1.90
C HIS A 44 -24.28 11.71 -0.73
N LEU A 45 -24.08 11.18 0.48
CA LEU A 45 -24.73 11.74 1.67
C LEU A 45 -23.88 12.90 2.19
N PRO A 46 -24.45 14.11 2.35
CA PRO A 46 -23.76 15.20 3.02
C PRO A 46 -23.31 14.71 4.40
N SER A 47 -22.01 14.69 4.62
CA SER A 47 -21.53 14.38 5.97
C SER A 47 -21.91 15.55 6.88
N PRO A 48 -22.10 15.36 8.18
CA PRO A 48 -22.32 16.47 9.11
C PRO A 48 -21.20 17.50 9.09
N PHE A 49 -20.03 17.08 8.63
CA PHE A 49 -18.93 17.98 8.34
C PHE A 49 -19.25 18.87 7.13
N ASP A 50 -19.70 18.29 6.01
CA ASP A 50 -20.08 19.05 4.82
C ASP A 50 -21.24 20.01 5.13
N GLU A 51 -22.20 19.56 5.93
CA GLU A 51 -23.31 20.38 6.41
C GLU A 51 -22.82 21.54 7.28
N TYR A 52 -21.93 21.29 8.24
CA TYR A 52 -21.33 22.33 9.05
C TYR A 52 -20.58 23.36 8.22
N VAL A 53 -19.72 22.90 7.30
CA VAL A 53 -18.94 23.79 6.43
C VAL A 53 -19.86 24.60 5.51
N ARG A 54 -20.91 24.00 4.98
CA ARG A 54 -21.92 24.69 4.17
C ARG A 54 -22.64 25.78 5.00
N GLN A 55 -23.03 25.47 6.23
CA GLN A 55 -23.71 26.43 7.12
C GLN A 55 -22.78 27.58 7.55
N SER A 56 -21.46 27.32 7.63
CA SER A 56 -20.47 28.39 7.92
C SER A 56 -20.30 29.37 6.76
N GLY A 57 -20.88 29.08 5.59
CA GLY A 57 -20.80 29.92 4.38
C GLY A 57 -19.39 29.95 3.76
N ILE A 58 -18.54 28.97 4.09
CA ILE A 58 -17.21 28.83 3.50
C ILE A 58 -17.28 27.95 2.27
N LYS A 59 -16.67 28.41 1.18
CA LYS A 59 -16.52 27.59 -0.02
C LYS A 59 -15.62 26.41 0.28
N HIS A 60 -16.02 25.22 -0.11
CA HIS A 60 -15.21 24.03 0.08
C HIS A 60 -15.31 23.06 -1.10
N VAL A 61 -14.28 22.25 -1.26
CA VAL A 61 -14.24 21.12 -2.16
C VAL A 61 -13.77 19.91 -1.38
N ARG A 62 -14.44 18.79 -1.56
CA ARG A 62 -14.07 17.52 -0.94
C ARG A 62 -13.81 16.45 -2.00
N TYR A 63 -12.69 15.78 -1.86
CA TYR A 63 -12.34 14.62 -2.65
C TYR A 63 -12.00 13.45 -1.73
N SER A 64 -12.93 12.51 -1.58
CA SER A 64 -12.81 11.39 -0.63
C SER A 64 -12.67 11.87 0.82
N ASP A 65 -11.51 11.70 1.42
CA ASP A 65 -11.12 12.11 2.77
C ASP A 65 -10.40 13.47 2.82
N ASP A 66 -10.00 13.99 1.67
CA ASP A 66 -9.36 15.29 1.55
C ASP A 66 -10.40 16.41 1.39
N THR A 67 -10.28 17.47 2.19
CA THR A 67 -11.18 18.63 2.11
C THR A 67 -10.40 19.92 2.05
N TYR A 68 -10.76 20.77 1.12
CA TYR A 68 -10.17 22.09 0.90
C TYR A 68 -11.20 23.15 1.24
N LEU A 69 -10.84 24.08 2.14
CA LEU A 69 -11.65 25.22 2.52
C LEU A 69 -11.03 26.49 1.90
N PHE A 70 -11.89 27.38 1.35
CA PHE A 70 -11.45 28.59 0.65
C PHE A 70 -12.07 29.82 1.29
N GLY A 71 -11.25 30.80 1.61
CA GLY A 71 -11.73 32.06 2.16
C GLY A 71 -10.71 33.19 2.01
N SER A 72 -11.17 34.44 2.08
CA SER A 72 -10.33 35.64 2.06
C SER A 72 -9.87 36.09 3.45
N ASP A 73 -10.51 35.54 4.48
CA ASP A 73 -10.28 35.91 5.87
C ASP A 73 -9.68 34.73 6.63
N TRP A 74 -8.48 34.94 7.14
CA TRP A 74 -7.73 33.97 7.93
C TRP A 74 -8.45 33.57 9.22
N GLU A 75 -9.00 34.50 9.96
CA GLU A 75 -9.67 34.20 11.23
C GLU A 75 -10.94 33.40 11.00
N ARG A 76 -11.69 33.75 9.96
CA ARG A 76 -12.88 33.02 9.56
C ARG A 76 -12.54 31.58 9.13
N LEU A 77 -11.48 31.38 8.36
CA LEU A 77 -11.03 30.03 7.99
C LEU A 77 -10.61 29.22 9.22
N ARG A 78 -9.84 29.84 10.13
CA ARG A 78 -9.38 29.19 11.36
C ARG A 78 -10.55 28.83 12.28
N SER A 79 -11.50 29.73 12.46
CA SER A 79 -12.72 29.48 13.24
C SER A 79 -13.55 28.33 12.64
N SER A 80 -13.73 28.32 11.33
CA SER A 80 -14.46 27.25 10.65
C SER A 80 -13.74 25.92 10.72
N LEU A 81 -12.41 25.91 10.65
CA LEU A 81 -11.59 24.72 10.87
C LEU A 81 -11.75 24.18 12.31
N ALA A 82 -11.78 25.06 13.29
CA ALA A 82 -11.99 24.67 14.69
C ALA A 82 -13.39 24.06 14.91
N GLY A 83 -14.44 24.67 14.36
CA GLY A 83 -15.80 24.13 14.45
C GLY A 83 -15.98 22.83 13.66
N ALA A 84 -15.37 22.73 12.48
CA ALA A 84 -15.32 21.48 11.73
C ALA A 84 -14.64 20.35 12.52
N ASN A 85 -13.57 20.66 13.24
CA ASN A 85 -12.91 19.72 14.14
C ASN A 85 -13.82 19.27 15.28
N GLN A 86 -14.62 20.18 15.87
CA GLN A 86 -15.62 19.82 16.88
C GLN A 86 -16.70 18.90 16.31
N ALA A 87 -17.23 19.20 15.12
CA ALA A 87 -18.23 18.36 14.44
C ALA A 87 -17.71 16.95 14.16
N LEU A 88 -16.42 16.81 13.80
CA LEU A 88 -15.76 15.53 13.61
C LEU A 88 -15.57 14.77 14.93
N ARG A 89 -15.10 15.47 15.99
CA ARG A 89 -14.88 14.86 17.31
C ARG A 89 -16.19 14.32 17.91
N ALA A 90 -17.30 14.99 17.71
CA ALA A 90 -18.61 14.48 18.12
C ALA A 90 -18.94 13.10 17.52
N ARG A 91 -18.28 12.75 16.43
CA ARG A 91 -18.39 11.45 15.76
C ARG A 91 -17.15 10.55 15.94
N ARG A 92 -16.31 10.86 16.91
CA ARG A 92 -15.07 10.14 17.21
C ARG A 92 -14.06 10.14 16.04
N LEU A 93 -14.14 11.14 15.17
CA LEU A 93 -13.17 11.37 14.07
C LEU A 93 -12.25 12.51 14.46
N THR A 94 -10.99 12.40 14.09
CA THR A 94 -9.99 13.45 14.37
C THR A 94 -9.22 13.75 13.09
N PRO A 95 -9.14 15.02 12.68
CA PRO A 95 -8.30 15.40 11.55
C PRO A 95 -6.82 15.15 11.86
N LEU A 96 -6.07 14.81 10.84
CA LEU A 96 -4.65 14.56 11.00
C LEU A 96 -3.90 15.89 11.05
N HIS A 97 -3.58 16.38 12.24
CA HIS A 97 -2.94 17.69 12.45
C HIS A 97 -1.67 17.90 11.62
N LYS A 98 -0.87 16.85 11.41
CA LYS A 98 0.35 16.90 10.59
C LYS A 98 0.09 17.16 9.10
N LYS A 99 -1.16 16.97 8.66
CA LYS A 99 -1.58 17.16 7.26
C LYS A 99 -2.56 18.33 7.10
N THR A 100 -2.89 18.99 8.20
CA THR A 100 -3.79 20.16 8.18
C THR A 100 -2.96 21.42 8.15
N GLU A 101 -2.99 22.12 7.03
CA GLU A 101 -2.22 23.34 6.82
C GLU A 101 -3.14 24.46 6.34
N ILE A 102 -2.82 25.70 6.74
CA ILE A 102 -3.45 26.89 6.18
C ILE A 102 -2.40 27.58 5.32
N LEU A 103 -2.67 27.65 4.04
CA LEU A 103 -1.75 28.15 3.04
C LEU A 103 -2.19 29.53 2.55
N ASN A 104 -1.24 30.41 2.23
CA ASN A 104 -1.52 31.61 1.47
C ASN A 104 -1.77 31.27 -0.01
N ARG A 105 -2.25 32.26 -0.80
CA ARG A 105 -2.57 32.06 -2.22
C ARG A 105 -1.45 31.40 -3.01
N ASP A 106 -0.22 31.91 -2.90
CA ASP A 106 0.90 31.45 -3.73
C ASP A 106 1.31 30.00 -3.38
N LYS A 107 1.36 29.70 -2.08
CA LYS A 107 1.60 28.33 -1.61
C LYS A 107 0.46 27.40 -2.02
N SER A 108 -0.77 27.86 -2.01
CA SER A 108 -1.95 27.09 -2.42
C SER A 108 -1.94 26.78 -3.90
N ILE A 109 -1.59 27.73 -4.75
CA ILE A 109 -1.44 27.52 -6.20
C ILE A 109 -0.34 26.49 -6.44
N ASN A 110 0.81 26.65 -5.81
CA ASN A 110 1.91 25.66 -5.93
C ASN A 110 1.55 24.27 -5.40
N TYR A 111 0.68 24.19 -4.41
CA TYR A 111 0.21 22.95 -3.84
C TYR A 111 -0.83 22.26 -4.73
N LEU A 112 -1.80 23.01 -5.27
CA LEU A 112 -2.87 22.49 -6.11
C LEU A 112 -2.43 22.30 -7.56
N ASP A 113 -1.63 23.26 -8.07
CA ASP A 113 -1.11 23.21 -9.43
C ASP A 113 0.19 22.41 -9.49
N ASP A 114 0.05 21.14 -9.75
CA ASP A 114 1.14 20.20 -9.92
C ASP A 114 1.76 20.31 -11.33
N HIS A 115 1.97 21.55 -11.75
CA HIS A 115 2.35 21.90 -13.11
C HIS A 115 3.54 21.02 -13.62
N ASN A 116 4.59 20.88 -12.82
CA ASN A 116 5.75 20.08 -13.21
C ASN A 116 5.41 18.60 -13.42
N ARG A 117 4.63 18.00 -12.51
CA ARG A 117 4.21 16.59 -12.65
C ARG A 117 3.24 16.39 -13.80
N ASN A 118 2.30 17.31 -13.97
CA ASN A 118 1.35 17.27 -15.09
C ASN A 118 2.09 17.41 -16.43
N LEU A 119 3.06 18.33 -16.52
CA LEU A 119 3.88 18.52 -17.70
C LEU A 119 4.72 17.27 -18.01
N ILE A 120 5.36 16.69 -17.00
CA ILE A 120 6.11 15.43 -17.14
C ILE A 120 5.19 14.30 -17.59
N ALA A 121 4.01 14.15 -16.97
CA ALA A 121 3.04 13.13 -17.34
C ALA A 121 2.58 13.29 -18.80
N TYR A 122 2.29 14.50 -19.22
CA TYR A 122 1.93 14.81 -20.60
C TYR A 122 3.05 14.48 -21.59
N PHE A 123 4.28 14.92 -21.33
CA PHE A 123 5.40 14.60 -22.23
C PHE A 123 5.71 13.10 -22.24
N HIS A 124 5.56 12.44 -21.11
CA HIS A 124 5.74 10.99 -21.00
C HIS A 124 4.70 10.23 -21.83
N SER A 125 3.43 10.66 -21.81
CA SER A 125 2.37 10.07 -22.63
C SER A 125 2.61 10.24 -24.14
N LEU A 126 3.34 11.29 -24.54
CA LEU A 126 3.75 11.55 -25.91
C LEU A 126 5.09 10.91 -26.30
N GLY A 127 5.74 10.17 -25.41
CA GLY A 127 7.05 9.56 -25.65
C GLY A 127 8.19 10.57 -25.88
N LYS A 128 8.05 11.82 -25.40
CA LYS A 128 9.05 12.88 -25.64
C LYS A 128 10.28 12.70 -24.77
N ARG A 129 11.48 12.84 -25.35
CA ARG A 129 12.77 12.77 -24.64
C ARG A 129 12.86 13.76 -23.46
N GLN A 130 12.28 14.95 -23.61
CA GLN A 130 12.21 15.97 -22.57
C GLN A 130 11.56 15.47 -21.26
N ALA A 131 10.60 14.51 -21.35
CA ALA A 131 10.00 13.91 -20.15
C ALA A 131 11.03 13.24 -19.25
N ARG A 132 12.01 12.54 -19.84
CA ARG A 132 13.08 11.84 -19.11
C ARG A 132 13.96 12.81 -18.35
N GLU A 133 14.38 13.90 -19.00
CA GLU A 133 15.26 14.91 -18.39
C GLU A 133 14.55 15.62 -17.22
N LEU A 134 13.30 16.04 -17.41
CA LEU A 134 12.48 16.67 -16.37
C LEU A 134 12.21 15.71 -15.21
N LEU A 135 11.91 14.43 -15.50
CA LEU A 135 11.67 13.41 -14.49
C LEU A 135 12.93 13.14 -13.65
N SER A 136 14.10 13.02 -14.31
CA SER A 136 15.38 12.81 -13.63
C SER A 136 15.76 14.01 -12.75
N ARG A 137 15.41 15.23 -13.18
CA ARG A 137 15.59 16.43 -12.37
C ARG A 137 14.65 16.42 -11.15
N LEU A 138 13.37 16.18 -11.37
CA LEU A 138 12.38 16.09 -10.28
C LEU A 138 12.79 15.07 -9.22
N PHE A 139 13.25 13.90 -9.66
CA PHE A 139 13.73 12.84 -8.77
C PHE A 139 14.94 13.28 -7.95
N ARG A 140 15.96 13.88 -8.59
CA ARG A 140 17.14 14.40 -7.88
C ARG A 140 16.76 15.46 -6.85
N ASP A 141 15.92 16.42 -7.24
CA ASP A 141 15.48 17.49 -6.35
C ASP A 141 14.69 16.96 -5.14
N ALA A 142 13.98 15.83 -5.33
CA ALA A 142 13.24 15.16 -4.26
C ALA A 142 14.14 14.36 -3.32
N THR A 143 15.22 13.75 -3.85
CA THR A 143 16.11 12.85 -3.08
C THR A 143 17.24 13.58 -2.34
N VAL A 144 17.58 14.81 -2.72
CA VAL A 144 18.55 15.66 -2.00
C VAL A 144 17.98 16.17 -0.67
N LYS A 145 16.66 16.22 -0.54
CA LYS A 145 16.00 16.64 0.71
C LYS A 145 16.16 15.57 1.80
N ALA A 146 16.25 16.00 3.04
CA ALA A 146 16.28 15.13 4.21
C ALA A 146 15.12 15.48 5.17
N PRO A 147 14.06 14.66 5.29
CA PRO A 147 13.81 13.42 4.53
C PRO A 147 13.47 13.69 3.06
N PRO A 148 13.61 12.69 2.19
CA PRO A 148 13.25 12.79 0.77
C PRO A 148 11.77 13.17 0.59
N TYR A 149 11.48 13.94 -0.47
CA TYR A 149 10.09 14.31 -0.76
C TYR A 149 9.34 13.18 -1.44
N GLU A 150 8.70 12.36 -0.61
CA GLU A 150 8.09 11.08 -1.01
C GLU A 150 7.15 11.14 -2.21
N ARG A 151 6.35 12.20 -2.31
CA ARG A 151 5.36 12.34 -3.39
C ARG A 151 6.03 12.34 -4.75
N ASP A 152 7.14 13.08 -4.89
CA ASP A 152 7.91 13.16 -6.12
C ASP A 152 8.74 11.90 -6.37
N VAL A 153 9.25 11.28 -5.30
CA VAL A 153 9.90 9.97 -5.37
C VAL A 153 8.93 8.92 -5.92
N LYS A 154 7.75 8.78 -5.32
CA LYS A 154 6.71 7.82 -5.78
C LYS A 154 6.28 8.05 -7.23
N PHE A 155 6.07 9.32 -7.59
CA PHE A 155 5.74 9.71 -8.95
C PHE A 155 6.85 9.32 -9.93
N SER A 156 8.09 9.64 -9.58
CA SER A 156 9.26 9.37 -10.43
C SER A 156 9.50 7.87 -10.62
N LEU A 157 9.48 7.09 -9.53
CA LEU A 157 9.64 5.64 -9.59
C LEU A 157 8.57 4.98 -10.47
N THR A 158 7.32 5.47 -10.40
CA THR A 158 6.23 4.96 -11.24
C THR A 158 6.51 5.22 -12.72
N ARG A 159 7.00 6.39 -13.09
CA ARG A 159 7.31 6.74 -14.48
C ARG A 159 8.56 6.06 -14.98
N PHE A 160 9.63 5.98 -14.16
CA PHE A 160 10.82 5.20 -14.48
C PHE A 160 10.49 3.73 -14.73
N ARG A 161 9.59 3.15 -13.91
CA ARG A 161 9.10 1.78 -14.15
C ARG A 161 8.43 1.63 -15.51
N GLN A 162 7.55 2.57 -15.88
CA GLN A 162 6.82 2.53 -17.14
C GLN A 162 7.75 2.62 -18.37
N SER A 163 8.85 3.36 -18.23
CA SER A 163 9.86 3.52 -19.28
C SER A 163 11.03 2.55 -19.16
N GLN A 164 11.03 1.67 -18.17
CA GLN A 164 12.15 0.77 -17.84
C GLN A 164 13.49 1.52 -17.65
N ASP A 165 13.43 2.72 -17.11
CA ASP A 165 14.58 3.59 -16.89
C ASP A 165 15.24 3.29 -15.54
N ALA A 166 16.51 2.87 -15.56
CA ALA A 166 17.26 2.46 -14.38
C ALA A 166 17.87 3.61 -13.57
N THR A 167 17.61 4.86 -13.94
CA THR A 167 18.23 6.05 -13.32
C THR A 167 18.14 6.07 -11.79
N ALA A 168 17.08 5.57 -11.21
CA ALA A 168 16.85 5.56 -9.77
C ALA A 168 17.14 4.20 -9.09
N ALA A 169 17.63 3.18 -9.82
CA ALA A 169 17.66 1.81 -9.31
C ALA A 169 18.54 1.64 -8.07
N SER A 170 19.80 2.04 -8.13
CA SER A 170 20.73 1.94 -6.99
C SER A 170 20.21 2.72 -5.79
N TRP A 171 19.83 4.00 -6.01
CA TRP A 171 19.25 4.80 -4.92
C TRP A 171 18.03 4.16 -4.27
N ALA A 172 17.15 3.57 -5.06
CA ALA A 172 15.93 2.92 -4.58
C ALA A 172 16.24 1.69 -3.71
N LEU A 173 17.23 0.88 -4.12
CA LEU A 173 17.68 -0.28 -3.35
C LEU A 173 18.37 0.13 -2.06
N ASP A 174 19.27 1.13 -2.10
CA ASP A 174 20.00 1.64 -0.94
C ASP A 174 19.06 2.21 0.14
N ASN A 175 17.93 2.79 -0.28
CA ASN A 175 16.96 3.43 0.62
C ASN A 175 15.74 2.55 0.94
N LEU A 176 15.72 1.28 0.54
CA LEU A 176 14.56 0.38 0.71
C LEU A 176 14.12 0.24 2.17
N LYS A 177 15.05 0.14 3.10
CA LYS A 177 14.79 -0.01 4.52
C LYS A 177 14.27 1.28 5.14
N GLU A 178 14.90 2.40 4.86
CA GLU A 178 14.52 3.69 5.42
C GLU A 178 13.17 4.17 4.90
N LEU A 179 12.91 3.92 3.62
CA LEU A 179 11.64 4.22 2.96
C LEU A 179 10.68 3.01 2.97
N HIS A 180 10.68 2.24 4.08
CA HIS A 180 9.87 1.02 4.22
C HIS A 180 8.39 1.20 3.90
N HIS A 181 7.82 2.38 4.16
CA HIS A 181 6.42 2.71 3.90
C HIS A 181 6.07 2.89 2.41
N ILE A 182 7.08 3.04 1.54
CA ILE A 182 6.93 3.02 0.08
C ILE A 182 7.63 1.82 -0.57
N SER A 183 8.01 0.82 0.21
CA SER A 183 8.75 -0.35 -0.26
C SER A 183 8.05 -1.09 -1.41
N ASP A 184 6.72 -1.14 -1.45
CA ASP A 184 6.00 -1.75 -2.58
C ASP A 184 6.30 -1.03 -3.91
N GLN A 185 6.31 0.31 -3.92
CA GLN A 185 6.64 1.09 -5.11
C GLN A 185 8.10 0.91 -5.53
N ILE A 186 9.03 0.90 -4.55
CA ILE A 186 10.47 0.68 -4.79
C ILE A 186 10.67 -0.69 -5.43
N LEU A 187 10.13 -1.74 -4.82
CA LEU A 187 10.30 -3.11 -5.30
C LEU A 187 9.67 -3.30 -6.68
N ARG A 188 8.43 -2.83 -6.90
CA ARG A 188 7.78 -2.89 -8.22
C ARG A 188 8.53 -2.13 -9.30
N TYR A 189 9.24 -1.07 -8.95
CA TYR A 189 10.09 -0.35 -9.89
C TYR A 189 11.28 -1.21 -10.29
N VAL A 190 12.05 -1.71 -9.31
CA VAL A 190 13.28 -2.48 -9.61
C VAL A 190 12.96 -3.83 -10.26
N GLU A 191 11.86 -4.49 -9.88
CA GLU A 191 11.37 -5.72 -10.52
C GLU A 191 11.17 -5.58 -12.04
N ALA A 192 10.77 -4.41 -12.49
CA ALA A 192 10.50 -4.13 -13.91
C ALA A 192 11.77 -3.82 -14.72
N LEU A 193 12.92 -3.69 -14.06
CA LEU A 193 14.16 -3.30 -14.73
C LEU A 193 14.94 -4.52 -15.24
N PRO A 194 15.23 -4.60 -16.55
CA PRO A 194 16.10 -5.64 -17.07
C PRO A 194 17.49 -5.55 -16.44
N GLY A 195 18.06 -6.69 -16.05
CA GLY A 195 19.41 -6.80 -15.51
C GLY A 195 19.58 -6.54 -14.02
N TYR A 196 18.59 -6.01 -13.31
CA TYR A 196 18.68 -5.70 -11.87
C TYR A 196 18.26 -6.84 -10.93
N ARG A 197 17.95 -8.01 -11.47
CA ARG A 197 17.50 -9.16 -10.66
C ARG A 197 18.54 -9.60 -9.63
N GLY A 198 19.83 -9.58 -9.97
CA GLY A 198 20.92 -9.96 -9.06
C GLY A 198 21.05 -8.99 -7.89
N ASP A 199 21.09 -7.69 -8.19
CA ASP A 199 21.18 -6.63 -7.17
C ASP A 199 19.95 -6.64 -6.26
N LEU A 200 18.76 -6.86 -6.83
CA LEU A 200 17.53 -6.98 -6.08
C LEU A 200 17.61 -8.15 -5.09
N ILE A 201 18.01 -9.37 -5.54
CA ILE A 201 18.13 -10.53 -4.64
C ILE A 201 19.12 -10.23 -3.52
N SER A 202 20.31 -9.71 -3.84
CA SER A 202 21.33 -9.39 -2.85
C SER A 202 20.85 -8.37 -1.83
N THR A 203 20.12 -7.34 -2.27
CA THR A 203 19.53 -6.34 -1.37
C THR A 203 18.45 -6.96 -0.48
N LEU A 204 17.55 -7.79 -1.03
CA LEU A 204 16.51 -8.45 -0.23
C LEU A 204 17.13 -9.37 0.84
N GLU A 205 18.16 -10.14 0.49
CA GLU A 205 18.89 -11.00 1.42
C GLU A 205 19.56 -10.19 2.54
N ALA A 206 20.21 -9.07 2.22
CA ALA A 206 20.82 -8.19 3.19
C ALA A 206 19.78 -7.59 4.13
N VAL A 207 18.65 -7.11 3.59
CA VAL A 207 17.59 -6.50 4.40
C VAL A 207 16.94 -7.50 5.34
N VAL A 208 16.63 -8.73 4.91
CA VAL A 208 15.98 -9.74 5.77
C VAL A 208 16.88 -10.30 6.88
N THR A 209 18.20 -10.13 6.76
CA THR A 209 19.15 -10.50 7.83
C THR A 209 19.22 -9.45 8.93
N ASP A 210 18.65 -8.26 8.71
CA ASP A 210 18.63 -7.18 9.70
C ASP A 210 17.51 -7.39 10.73
N TYR A 211 17.90 -7.55 11.99
CA TYR A 211 16.97 -7.76 13.12
C TYR A 211 15.96 -6.62 13.32
N SER A 212 16.22 -5.42 12.82
CA SER A 212 15.32 -4.28 12.95
C SER A 212 14.03 -4.42 12.13
N LEU A 213 13.95 -5.39 11.21
CA LEU A 213 12.74 -5.65 10.39
C LEU A 213 11.50 -6.03 11.20
N LEU A 214 11.68 -6.55 12.42
CA LEU A 214 10.56 -6.85 13.34
C LEU A 214 9.63 -5.65 13.55
N HIS A 215 10.14 -4.44 13.40
CA HIS A 215 9.39 -3.20 13.52
C HIS A 215 8.66 -2.77 12.24
N TYR A 216 8.94 -3.44 11.10
CA TYR A 216 8.42 -3.07 9.79
C TYR A 216 7.71 -4.23 9.06
N PRO A 217 6.56 -4.72 9.58
CA PRO A 217 5.88 -5.90 9.04
C PRO A 217 5.45 -5.72 7.56
N PHE A 218 5.20 -4.49 7.12
CA PHE A 218 4.89 -4.21 5.72
C PHE A 218 6.12 -4.38 4.81
N LEU A 219 7.31 -3.97 5.25
CA LEU A 219 8.53 -4.18 4.49
C LEU A 219 8.82 -5.67 4.33
N GLU A 220 8.77 -6.43 5.42
CA GLU A 220 8.98 -7.87 5.41
C GLU A 220 8.00 -8.59 4.47
N ARG A 221 6.72 -8.24 4.55
CA ARG A 221 5.71 -8.74 3.62
C ARG A 221 6.03 -8.38 2.18
N ASN A 222 6.40 -7.13 1.89
CA ASN A 222 6.67 -6.67 0.53
C ASN A 222 7.89 -7.35 -0.07
N ILE A 223 8.92 -7.64 0.74
CA ILE A 223 10.10 -8.42 0.33
C ILE A 223 9.68 -9.83 -0.08
N LEU A 224 8.94 -10.54 0.75
CA LEU A 224 8.47 -11.89 0.44
C LEU A 224 7.53 -11.92 -0.77
N HIS A 225 6.69 -10.91 -0.92
CA HIS A 225 5.81 -10.77 -2.08
C HIS A 225 6.60 -10.51 -3.38
N CYS A 226 7.60 -9.63 -3.32
CA CYS A 226 8.53 -9.41 -4.43
C CYS A 226 9.23 -10.72 -4.83
N ALA A 227 9.78 -11.44 -3.87
CA ALA A 227 10.46 -12.72 -4.10
C ALA A 227 9.52 -13.76 -4.74
N LEU A 228 8.26 -13.81 -4.31
CA LEU A 228 7.23 -14.67 -4.90
C LEU A 228 6.93 -14.29 -6.35
N ARG A 229 6.67 -13.00 -6.63
CA ARG A 229 6.36 -12.52 -8.00
C ARG A 229 7.51 -12.82 -8.97
N GLN A 230 8.74 -12.68 -8.50
CA GLN A 230 9.93 -12.89 -9.30
C GLN A 230 10.39 -14.36 -9.35
N GLY A 231 9.70 -15.27 -8.67
CA GLY A 231 10.10 -16.67 -8.57
C GLY A 231 11.54 -16.82 -8.06
N MET A 232 11.93 -16.00 -7.08
CA MET A 232 13.27 -16.03 -6.50
C MET A 232 13.43 -17.23 -5.59
N ARG A 233 14.46 -18.02 -5.83
CA ARG A 233 14.85 -19.15 -4.97
C ARG A 233 16.14 -18.78 -4.25
N SER A 234 16.02 -18.38 -2.98
CA SER A 234 17.12 -18.04 -2.12
C SER A 234 17.04 -18.81 -0.82
N LYS A 235 18.14 -19.40 -0.40
CA LYS A 235 18.24 -20.08 0.89
C LYS A 235 18.08 -19.08 2.04
N VAL A 236 18.69 -17.91 1.94
CA VAL A 236 18.60 -16.86 2.96
C VAL A 236 17.17 -16.42 3.16
N LEU A 237 16.44 -16.13 2.06
CA LEU A 237 15.03 -15.75 2.14
C LEU A 237 14.14 -16.90 2.66
N LYS A 238 14.45 -18.17 2.31
CA LYS A 238 13.70 -19.34 2.82
C LYS A 238 13.93 -19.54 4.32
N ASP A 239 15.18 -19.44 4.77
CA ASP A 239 15.52 -19.55 6.19
C ASP A 239 14.88 -18.42 7.01
N ASN A 240 14.86 -17.20 6.47
CA ASN A 240 14.13 -16.09 7.09
C ASN A 240 12.62 -16.33 7.11
N ALA A 241 12.03 -16.79 6.02
CA ALA A 241 10.60 -17.11 5.95
C ALA A 241 10.19 -18.14 6.99
N TRP A 242 11.03 -19.16 7.26
CA TRP A 242 10.82 -20.11 8.35
C TRP A 242 10.85 -19.45 9.74
N LYS A 243 11.75 -18.48 9.98
CA LYS A 243 11.75 -17.70 11.22
C LYS A 243 10.47 -16.88 11.37
N VAL A 244 10.05 -16.22 10.28
CA VAL A 244 8.85 -15.38 10.25
C VAL A 244 7.59 -16.19 10.55
N VAL A 245 7.39 -17.33 9.88
CA VAL A 245 6.16 -18.13 10.03
C VAL A 245 6.05 -18.74 11.43
N ARG A 246 7.17 -19.08 12.06
CA ARG A 246 7.24 -19.67 13.43
C ARG A 246 7.05 -18.65 14.54
N ASP A 247 7.38 -17.41 14.29
CA ASP A 247 7.34 -16.35 15.32
C ASP A 247 5.89 -15.84 15.50
N ARG A 248 5.23 -16.32 16.55
CA ARG A 248 3.86 -15.95 16.89
C ARG A 248 3.68 -14.51 17.37
N ASN A 249 4.76 -13.82 17.72
CA ASN A 249 4.73 -12.41 18.11
C ASN A 249 4.62 -11.49 16.88
N ARG A 250 4.90 -12.00 15.70
CA ARG A 250 4.70 -11.26 14.45
C ARG A 250 3.23 -11.20 14.05
N THR A 251 2.87 -10.15 13.37
CA THR A 251 1.53 -10.04 12.78
C THR A 251 1.30 -11.15 11.75
N ASN A 252 0.05 -11.54 11.54
CA ASN A 252 -0.30 -12.58 10.56
C ASN A 252 0.15 -12.24 9.15
N TYR A 253 0.16 -10.97 8.81
CA TYR A 253 0.38 -10.46 7.47
C TYR A 253 1.71 -10.91 6.83
N PRO A 254 2.90 -10.67 7.40
CA PRO A 254 4.15 -11.23 6.88
C PRO A 254 4.21 -12.76 6.99
N ARG A 255 3.59 -13.36 8.01
CA ARG A 255 3.59 -14.81 8.24
C ARG A 255 2.85 -15.58 7.13
N GLU A 256 1.73 -15.04 6.62
CA GLU A 256 1.02 -15.60 5.48
C GLU A 256 1.89 -15.62 4.22
N PHE A 257 2.58 -14.51 3.93
CA PHE A 257 3.50 -14.44 2.78
C PHE A 257 4.73 -15.35 2.96
N ALA A 258 5.23 -15.48 4.18
CA ALA A 258 6.33 -16.40 4.49
C ALA A 258 5.93 -17.86 4.25
N ALA A 259 4.75 -18.27 4.70
CA ALA A 259 4.23 -19.61 4.45
C ALA A 259 4.13 -19.89 2.93
N ARG A 260 3.56 -18.95 2.16
CA ARG A 260 3.45 -19.08 0.70
C ARG A 260 4.81 -19.12 -0.01
N TYR A 261 5.78 -18.30 0.47
CA TYR A 261 7.13 -18.33 -0.07
C TYR A 261 7.82 -19.67 0.19
N ILE A 262 7.66 -20.24 1.39
CA ILE A 262 8.17 -21.58 1.72
C ILE A 262 7.54 -22.61 0.78
N GLY A 263 6.21 -22.66 0.66
CA GLY A 263 5.51 -23.63 -0.17
C GLY A 263 6.01 -23.68 -1.60
N ARG A 264 6.16 -22.52 -2.25
CA ARG A 264 6.65 -22.41 -3.63
C ARG A 264 8.13 -22.71 -3.81
N ASN A 265 8.91 -22.62 -2.74
CA ASN A 265 10.36 -22.88 -2.76
C ASN A 265 10.74 -24.18 -2.02
N SER A 266 9.78 -25.04 -1.78
CA SER A 266 9.92 -26.34 -1.13
C SER A 266 9.51 -27.47 -2.07
N ASP A 267 9.96 -28.66 -1.75
CA ASP A 267 9.49 -29.90 -2.31
C ASP A 267 8.72 -30.73 -1.27
N VAL A 268 8.31 -31.93 -1.64
CA VAL A 268 7.55 -32.84 -0.77
C VAL A 268 8.30 -33.18 0.52
N ALA A 269 9.65 -33.13 0.52
CA ALA A 269 10.46 -33.44 1.70
C ALA A 269 10.32 -32.38 2.82
N ASP A 270 9.99 -31.15 2.49
CA ASP A 270 9.69 -30.08 3.46
C ASP A 270 8.25 -30.20 4.04
N GLY A 271 7.39 -30.98 3.42
CA GLY A 271 6.00 -31.15 3.79
C GLY A 271 5.72 -31.49 5.24
N PRO A 272 6.45 -32.44 5.86
CA PRO A 272 6.28 -32.75 7.29
C PRO A 272 6.51 -31.55 8.20
N LEU A 273 7.46 -30.66 7.89
CA LEU A 273 7.72 -29.44 8.65
C LEU A 273 6.59 -28.43 8.51
N LEU A 274 6.07 -28.26 7.30
CA LEU A 274 4.88 -27.42 7.05
C LEU A 274 3.66 -27.95 7.79
N LYS A 275 3.45 -29.28 7.78
CA LYS A 275 2.36 -29.92 8.52
C LYS A 275 2.46 -29.70 10.03
N MET A 276 3.62 -29.91 10.61
CA MET A 276 3.86 -29.65 12.02
C MET A 276 3.56 -28.18 12.38
N GLN A 277 3.98 -27.24 11.55
CA GLN A 277 3.68 -25.82 11.75
C GLN A 277 2.18 -25.53 11.63
N TYR A 278 1.48 -26.15 10.65
CA TYR A 278 0.05 -26.04 10.46
C TYR A 278 -0.74 -26.58 11.69
N GLU A 279 -0.36 -27.73 12.21
CA GLU A 279 -1.02 -28.34 13.37
C GLU A 279 -0.84 -27.51 14.65
N SER A 280 0.32 -26.89 14.83
CA SER A 280 0.61 -26.04 15.97
C SER A 280 0.12 -24.60 15.86
N GLU A 281 -0.36 -24.18 14.69
CA GLU A 281 -0.79 -22.80 14.44
C GLU A 281 -2.20 -22.53 14.98
N HIS A 282 -2.41 -21.34 15.56
CA HIS A 282 -3.70 -20.91 16.08
C HIS A 282 -4.37 -19.82 15.23
N SER A 283 -3.56 -19.08 14.46
CA SER A 283 -4.07 -18.02 13.58
C SER A 283 -4.67 -18.65 12.32
N GLU A 284 -5.96 -18.48 12.12
CA GLU A 284 -6.66 -19.03 10.96
C GLU A 284 -6.12 -18.52 9.61
N PRO A 285 -5.81 -17.23 9.41
CA PRO A 285 -5.17 -16.75 8.19
C PRO A 285 -3.82 -17.44 7.90
N VAL A 286 -2.98 -17.62 8.92
CA VAL A 286 -1.69 -18.31 8.76
C VAL A 286 -1.88 -19.80 8.51
N LYS A 287 -2.83 -20.46 9.19
CA LYS A 287 -3.21 -21.86 8.91
C LYS A 287 -3.61 -22.05 7.46
N ARG A 288 -4.45 -21.16 6.95
CA ARG A 288 -4.87 -21.17 5.54
C ARG A 288 -3.67 -21.05 4.60
N ALA A 289 -2.75 -20.13 4.87
CA ALA A 289 -1.54 -19.95 4.07
C ALA A 289 -0.63 -21.19 4.13
N LEU A 290 -0.50 -21.83 5.29
CA LEU A 290 0.25 -23.08 5.46
C LEU A 290 -0.40 -24.27 4.72
N LEU A 291 -1.73 -24.38 4.73
CA LEU A 291 -2.45 -25.39 3.94
C LEU A 291 -2.17 -25.23 2.45
N ILE A 292 -2.21 -23.99 1.96
CA ILE A 292 -1.86 -23.67 0.58
C ILE A 292 -0.39 -24.03 0.30
N ALA A 293 0.53 -23.69 1.21
CA ALA A 293 1.94 -24.00 1.07
C ALA A 293 2.22 -25.51 0.99
N MET A 294 1.55 -26.30 1.83
CA MET A 294 1.62 -27.76 1.77
C MET A 294 1.10 -28.32 0.43
N HIS A 295 0.08 -27.70 -0.13
CA HIS A 295 -0.43 -28.08 -1.45
C HIS A 295 0.55 -27.67 -2.57
N GLU A 296 1.12 -26.45 -2.52
CA GLU A 296 2.11 -25.97 -3.49
C GLU A 296 3.39 -26.82 -3.53
N CYS A 297 3.84 -27.39 -2.39
CA CYS A 297 4.97 -28.32 -2.35
C CYS A 297 4.59 -29.79 -2.66
N GLY A 298 3.32 -30.07 -2.96
CA GLY A 298 2.84 -31.41 -3.33
C GLY A 298 2.66 -32.37 -2.16
N TYR A 299 2.62 -31.90 -0.91
CA TYR A 299 2.53 -32.75 0.28
C TYR A 299 1.08 -33.09 0.68
N VAL A 300 0.11 -32.28 0.30
CA VAL A 300 -1.30 -32.47 0.70
C VAL A 300 -1.99 -33.42 -0.26
N SER A 301 -2.65 -34.46 0.29
CA SER A 301 -3.49 -35.37 -0.50
C SER A 301 -4.93 -34.86 -0.63
N ASP A 302 -5.60 -35.24 -1.71
CA ASP A 302 -7.03 -34.95 -1.90
C ASP A 302 -7.91 -35.45 -0.75
N SER A 303 -7.53 -36.58 -0.13
CA SER A 303 -8.27 -37.16 1.00
C SER A 303 -8.25 -36.22 2.21
N LEU A 304 -7.12 -35.56 2.50
CA LEU A 304 -7.02 -34.58 3.54
C LEU A 304 -7.88 -33.33 3.23
N LEU A 305 -7.80 -32.84 2.00
CA LEU A 305 -8.59 -31.69 1.57
C LEU A 305 -10.11 -31.97 1.65
N ARG A 306 -10.56 -33.15 1.20
CA ARG A 306 -11.97 -33.57 1.33
C ARG A 306 -12.40 -33.74 2.80
N GLY A 307 -11.48 -34.18 3.67
CA GLY A 307 -11.72 -34.22 5.11
C GLY A 307 -11.98 -32.83 5.68
N LEU A 308 -11.10 -31.86 5.37
CA LEU A 308 -11.23 -30.48 5.80
C LEU A 308 -12.47 -29.79 5.22
N GLU A 309 -12.82 -30.06 3.97
CA GLU A 309 -14.05 -29.54 3.34
C GLU A 309 -15.32 -29.96 4.11
N ARG A 310 -15.35 -31.17 4.67
CA ARG A 310 -16.53 -31.71 5.35
C ARG A 310 -16.62 -31.38 6.82
N THR A 311 -15.48 -31.22 7.50
CA THR A 311 -15.42 -31.18 8.97
C THR A 311 -15.12 -29.79 9.53
N SER A 312 -14.66 -28.85 8.70
CA SER A 312 -14.29 -27.52 9.16
C SER A 312 -15.44 -26.54 8.97
N ASP A 313 -15.90 -25.91 10.05
CA ASP A 313 -16.85 -24.77 10.02
C ASP A 313 -16.14 -23.44 9.77
N SER A 314 -14.84 -23.48 9.51
CA SER A 314 -13.97 -22.31 9.38
C SER A 314 -13.66 -21.96 7.92
N GLU A 315 -12.95 -20.86 7.68
CA GLU A 315 -12.46 -20.47 6.36
C GLU A 315 -11.55 -21.53 5.70
N LEU A 316 -11.05 -22.52 6.47
CA LEU A 316 -10.27 -23.65 5.95
C LEU A 316 -11.10 -24.56 5.03
N ASN A 317 -12.40 -24.70 5.28
CA ASN A 317 -13.34 -25.43 4.41
C ASN A 317 -13.31 -24.83 2.98
N TRP A 318 -13.49 -23.52 2.88
CA TRP A 318 -13.45 -22.83 1.57
C TRP A 318 -12.08 -22.95 0.89
N THR A 319 -11.00 -22.89 1.67
CA THR A 319 -9.65 -23.05 1.15
C THR A 319 -9.43 -24.48 0.63
N ALA A 320 -9.83 -25.49 1.38
CA ALA A 320 -9.74 -26.90 0.96
C ALA A 320 -10.53 -27.17 -0.31
N ARG A 321 -11.79 -26.68 -0.36
CA ARG A 321 -12.64 -26.78 -1.55
C ARG A 321 -12.03 -26.08 -2.76
N TYR A 322 -11.42 -24.91 -2.57
CA TYR A 322 -10.73 -24.19 -3.63
C TYR A 322 -9.55 -25.00 -4.16
N LEU A 323 -8.69 -25.54 -3.27
CA LEU A 323 -7.53 -26.34 -3.64
C LEU A 323 -7.86 -27.63 -4.38
N LEU A 324 -9.02 -28.24 -4.10
CA LEU A 324 -9.50 -29.43 -4.83
C LEU A 324 -9.90 -29.15 -6.29
N ASN A 325 -10.22 -27.88 -6.62
CA ASN A 325 -10.77 -27.49 -7.91
C ASN A 325 -9.85 -26.63 -8.77
N VAL A 326 -8.67 -26.27 -8.27
CA VAL A 326 -7.75 -25.35 -8.94
C VAL A 326 -6.40 -26.00 -9.19
N SER A 327 -5.98 -26.02 -10.44
CA SER A 327 -4.68 -26.56 -10.85
C SER A 327 -3.52 -25.60 -10.59
N GLU A 328 -3.78 -24.29 -10.59
CA GLU A 328 -2.77 -23.26 -10.36
C GLU A 328 -3.27 -22.25 -9.33
N ILE A 329 -2.51 -22.09 -8.27
CA ILE A 329 -2.84 -21.17 -7.19
C ILE A 329 -2.24 -19.80 -7.49
N PRO A 330 -3.06 -18.74 -7.55
CA PRO A 330 -2.57 -17.39 -7.80
C PRO A 330 -1.64 -16.92 -6.69
N LEU A 331 -0.77 -15.95 -7.03
CA LEU A 331 0.03 -15.26 -6.04
C LEU A 331 -0.87 -14.50 -5.05
N PRO A 332 -0.47 -14.40 -3.78
CA PRO A 332 -1.18 -13.55 -2.83
C PRO A 332 -1.12 -12.09 -3.32
N VAL A 333 -2.22 -11.37 -3.18
CA VAL A 333 -2.37 -9.97 -3.63
C VAL A 333 -2.02 -8.99 -2.52
#